data_a4f4ac8438e115d6d7d6f251ea4a41af
#
_entry.id   a4f4ac8438e115d6d7d6f251ea4a41af
#
_cell.length_a   1.000
_cell.length_b   1.000
_cell.length_c   1.000
_cell.angle_alpha   90.00
_cell.angle_beta   90.00
_cell.angle_gamma   90.00
#
_symmetry.space_group_name_H-M   'P 1'
#
loop_
_entity.id
_entity.type
_entity.pdbx_description
1 polymer ?
#
loop_
_entity_poly.entity_id
_entity_poly.type
_entity_poly.pdbx_seq_one_letter_code
_entity_poly.pdbx_strand_id
1 'polypeptide(L)'
;MLFTALSAIIISGSAISAQSSSCRSESSARIARPLIELYTSEGCSSCPPADRWLSGQRASIERGDFSAIAWHVDYWDQLGWKDPFGIAAASTRQRWLAGKAGAQVYTPGVFLDGREWRRWSTGTLPERTQHAIPALALQVERHDGKLHARTEVSALTEKSTLVLVTQLLGRDSQVTRGENSGSLLRHDFSADQVLQTELGVNTGTQTTLADMALPKGSSAITAFIQNAQGVVLQSTQIFLDRCSPK
;
A
#
# COMPACT_ATOMS: atom_id res chain seq x y z
N MET A 1 33.17 67.93 -12.90
CA MET A 1 31.86 67.30 -12.67
C MET A 1 31.96 65.86 -13.14
N LEU A 2 32.17 64.94 -12.21
CA LEU A 2 32.18 63.48 -12.51
C LEU A 2 30.79 62.91 -12.23
N PHE A 3 30.15 62.31 -13.24
CA PHE A 3 28.93 61.56 -13.08
C PHE A 3 29.26 60.07 -12.86
N THR A 4 29.03 59.60 -11.68
CA THR A 4 29.10 58.16 -11.35
C THR A 4 27.77 57.52 -11.69
N ALA A 5 27.77 56.60 -12.68
CA ALA A 5 26.61 55.79 -13.03
C ALA A 5 26.52 54.60 -12.08
N LEU A 6 25.43 54.52 -11.34
CA LEU A 6 25.10 53.38 -10.48
C LEU A 6 24.38 52.30 -11.32
N SER A 7 25.04 51.18 -11.61
CA SER A 7 24.40 50.04 -12.31
C SER A 7 23.60 49.18 -11.28
N ALA A 8 22.31 49.15 -11.42
CA ALA A 8 21.43 48.29 -10.65
C ALA A 8 21.47 46.87 -11.22
N ILE A 9 21.93 45.92 -10.44
CA ILE A 9 21.90 44.48 -10.75
C ILE A 9 20.50 43.95 -10.41
N ILE A 10 19.71 43.60 -11.43
CA ILE A 10 18.42 42.94 -11.30
C ILE A 10 18.71 41.45 -11.12
N ILE A 11 18.56 40.93 -9.91
CA ILE A 11 18.60 39.49 -9.63
C ILE A 11 17.23 38.94 -10.00
N SER A 12 17.13 38.33 -11.19
CA SER A 12 15.94 37.55 -11.59
C SER A 12 15.89 36.26 -10.78
N GLY A 13 15.12 36.27 -9.73
CA GLY A 13 14.79 35.05 -8.97
C GLY A 13 13.96 34.12 -9.85
N SER A 14 14.56 33.02 -10.33
CA SER A 14 13.83 31.94 -10.97
C SER A 14 12.95 31.27 -9.92
N ALA A 15 11.65 31.49 -9.99
CA ALA A 15 10.68 30.72 -9.21
C ALA A 15 10.79 29.25 -9.65
N ILE A 16 11.28 28.38 -8.76
CA ILE A 16 11.24 26.93 -8.95
C ILE A 16 9.76 26.55 -8.89
N SER A 17 9.14 26.39 -10.05
CA SER A 17 7.80 25.82 -10.15
C SER A 17 7.84 24.40 -9.60
N ALA A 18 7.15 24.15 -8.50
CA ALA A 18 6.98 22.80 -7.97
C ALA A 18 6.22 21.97 -9.02
N GLN A 19 6.94 21.09 -9.72
CA GLN A 19 6.33 20.20 -10.72
C GLN A 19 5.40 19.23 -10.03
N SER A 20 4.09 19.35 -10.30
CA SER A 20 3.11 18.37 -9.86
C SER A 20 3.26 17.12 -10.72
N SER A 21 3.44 15.94 -10.09
CA SER A 21 3.38 14.66 -10.79
C SER A 21 2.05 13.98 -10.53
N SER A 22 1.44 13.39 -11.58
CA SER A 22 0.19 12.65 -11.42
C SER A 22 0.29 11.26 -12.01
N CYS A 23 -0.37 10.30 -11.36
CA CYS A 23 -0.50 8.92 -11.81
C CYS A 23 -1.96 8.47 -11.70
N ARG A 24 -2.33 7.54 -12.60
CA ARG A 24 -3.64 6.87 -12.55
C ARG A 24 -3.46 5.37 -12.74
N SER A 25 -4.19 4.57 -11.99
CA SER A 25 -4.34 3.13 -12.18
C SER A 25 -5.81 2.75 -12.05
N GLU A 26 -6.24 1.82 -12.91
CA GLU A 26 -7.63 1.38 -12.95
C GLU A 26 -7.70 -0.14 -12.92
N SER A 27 -8.72 -0.66 -12.26
CA SER A 27 -9.14 -2.06 -12.33
C SER A 27 -10.58 -2.11 -12.76
N SER A 28 -10.82 -2.80 -13.90
CA SER A 28 -12.15 -2.85 -14.54
C SER A 28 -13.12 -3.73 -13.77
N ALA A 29 -14.44 -3.52 -13.98
CA ALA A 29 -15.47 -4.38 -13.44
C ALA A 29 -15.52 -5.77 -14.09
N ARG A 30 -14.66 -6.08 -15.06
CA ARG A 30 -14.64 -7.37 -15.77
C ARG A 30 -13.72 -8.39 -15.11
N ILE A 31 -12.62 -7.92 -14.55
CA ILE A 31 -11.59 -8.78 -13.96
C ILE A 31 -11.18 -8.16 -12.62
N ALA A 32 -11.39 -8.90 -11.54
CA ALA A 32 -10.91 -8.48 -10.25
C ALA A 32 -9.39 -8.63 -10.17
N ARG A 33 -8.68 -7.57 -9.78
CA ARG A 33 -7.26 -7.66 -9.43
C ARG A 33 -7.15 -8.20 -8.01
N PRO A 34 -6.46 -9.35 -7.80
CA PRO A 34 -6.27 -9.91 -6.47
C PRO A 34 -5.48 -8.98 -5.55
N LEU A 35 -5.72 -9.09 -4.23
CA LEU A 35 -4.87 -8.48 -3.21
C LEU A 35 -4.20 -9.57 -2.38
N ILE A 36 -2.88 -9.54 -2.34
CA ILE A 36 -2.06 -10.34 -1.41
C ILE A 36 -1.71 -9.46 -0.21
N GLU A 37 -1.98 -9.98 0.98
CA GLU A 37 -1.62 -9.36 2.25
C GLU A 37 -0.70 -10.30 3.01
N LEU A 38 0.54 -9.88 3.27
CA LEU A 38 1.51 -10.59 4.10
C LEU A 38 1.56 -9.93 5.48
N TYR A 39 1.25 -10.69 6.54
CA TYR A 39 1.47 -10.28 7.93
C TYR A 39 2.81 -10.81 8.40
N THR A 40 3.72 -9.91 8.75
CA THR A 40 5.14 -10.18 9.03
C THR A 40 5.65 -9.33 10.20
N SER A 41 6.85 -9.62 10.68
CA SER A 41 7.60 -8.77 11.63
C SER A 41 9.09 -9.12 11.58
N GLU A 42 9.95 -8.13 11.76
CA GLU A 42 11.39 -8.35 11.96
C GLU A 42 11.70 -9.13 13.24
N GLY A 43 10.78 -9.14 14.23
CA GLY A 43 10.89 -9.92 15.45
C GLY A 43 10.64 -11.42 15.26
N CYS A 44 10.11 -11.85 14.11
CA CYS A 44 9.68 -13.21 13.82
C CYS A 44 10.74 -13.94 12.96
N SER A 45 11.40 -14.98 13.48
CA SER A 45 12.49 -15.69 12.76
C SER A 45 12.03 -16.48 11.54
N SER A 46 10.77 -16.88 11.48
CA SER A 46 10.17 -17.59 10.33
C SER A 46 9.63 -16.65 9.24
N CYS A 47 9.65 -15.32 9.45
CA CYS A 47 9.09 -14.33 8.53
C CYS A 47 9.97 -14.00 7.31
N PRO A 48 11.32 -13.92 7.40
CA PRO A 48 12.14 -13.47 6.29
C PRO A 48 11.99 -14.26 4.97
N PRO A 49 11.71 -15.57 4.97
CA PRO A 49 11.40 -16.29 3.73
C PRO A 49 10.13 -15.77 3.01
N ALA A 50 9.08 -15.39 3.78
CA ALA A 50 7.85 -14.84 3.22
C ALA A 50 8.05 -13.41 2.68
N ASP A 51 8.84 -12.59 3.37
CA ASP A 51 9.20 -11.25 2.91
C ASP A 51 9.97 -11.32 1.58
N ARG A 52 10.97 -12.22 1.49
CA ARG A 52 11.71 -12.44 0.22
C ARG A 52 10.81 -12.95 -0.91
N TRP A 53 9.88 -13.85 -0.59
CA TRP A 53 8.92 -14.33 -1.57
C TRP A 53 8.06 -13.19 -2.12
N LEU A 54 7.52 -12.32 -1.24
CA LEU A 54 6.71 -11.19 -1.66
C LEU A 54 7.53 -10.19 -2.49
N SER A 55 8.75 -9.85 -2.07
CA SER A 55 9.68 -9.00 -2.82
C SER A 55 9.97 -9.57 -4.22
N GLY A 56 10.08 -10.89 -4.35
CA GLY A 56 10.24 -11.59 -5.62
C GLY A 56 9.04 -11.46 -6.57
N GLN A 57 7.86 -11.11 -6.06
CA GLN A 57 6.66 -10.89 -6.88
C GLN A 57 6.59 -9.49 -7.51
N ARG A 58 7.55 -8.62 -7.24
CA ARG A 58 7.54 -7.22 -7.67
C ARG A 58 7.18 -7.05 -9.15
N ALA A 59 7.79 -7.82 -10.05
CA ALA A 59 7.52 -7.72 -11.48
C ALA A 59 6.05 -8.05 -11.84
N SER A 60 5.43 -9.03 -11.20
CA SER A 60 4.02 -9.38 -11.38
C SER A 60 3.10 -8.28 -10.86
N ILE A 61 3.43 -7.70 -9.71
CA ILE A 61 2.67 -6.57 -9.13
C ILE A 61 2.77 -5.35 -10.04
N GLU A 62 3.94 -5.07 -10.58
CA GLU A 62 4.20 -3.96 -11.51
C GLU A 62 3.45 -4.10 -12.84
N ARG A 63 3.24 -5.34 -13.31
CA ARG A 63 2.38 -5.61 -14.49
C ARG A 63 0.89 -5.50 -14.16
N GLY A 64 0.52 -5.47 -12.87
CA GLY A 64 -0.87 -5.41 -12.43
C GLY A 64 -1.56 -6.77 -12.36
N ASP A 65 -0.80 -7.88 -12.32
CA ASP A 65 -1.34 -9.23 -12.16
C ASP A 65 -2.12 -9.34 -10.83
N PHE A 66 -1.62 -8.68 -9.78
CA PHE A 66 -2.25 -8.50 -8.47
C PHE A 66 -1.65 -7.29 -7.74
N SER A 67 -2.28 -6.86 -6.65
CA SER A 67 -1.75 -5.89 -5.71
C SER A 67 -1.18 -6.60 -4.48
N ALA A 68 -0.23 -5.98 -3.76
CA ALA A 68 0.34 -6.57 -2.56
C ALA A 68 0.59 -5.54 -1.45
N ILE A 69 0.45 -5.98 -0.19
CA ILE A 69 0.78 -5.20 1.01
C ILE A 69 1.48 -6.10 2.01
N ALA A 70 2.61 -5.65 2.57
CA ALA A 70 3.25 -6.24 3.74
C ALA A 70 2.82 -5.46 4.99
N TRP A 71 2.14 -6.13 5.88
CA TRP A 71 1.66 -5.61 7.14
C TRP A 71 2.62 -6.01 8.25
N HIS A 72 3.51 -5.10 8.68
CA HIS A 72 4.38 -5.34 9.82
C HIS A 72 3.58 -5.17 11.11
N VAL A 73 3.40 -6.29 11.82
CA VAL A 73 2.64 -6.33 13.08
C VAL A 73 3.52 -5.92 14.26
N ASP A 74 2.94 -5.24 15.25
CA ASP A 74 3.65 -4.67 16.39
C ASP A 74 3.67 -5.58 17.65
N TYR A 75 2.94 -6.71 17.65
CA TYR A 75 2.87 -7.56 18.83
C TYR A 75 4.15 -8.37 19.11
N TRP A 76 5.11 -8.40 18.17
CA TRP A 76 6.45 -8.95 18.37
C TRP A 76 7.42 -7.98 19.07
N ASP A 77 7.14 -6.68 19.06
CA ASP A 77 8.03 -5.62 19.58
C ASP A 77 8.42 -5.85 21.05
N GLN A 78 7.53 -6.43 21.85
CA GLN A 78 7.77 -6.75 23.26
C GLN A 78 8.80 -7.86 23.49
N LEU A 79 9.21 -8.60 22.44
CA LEU A 79 10.16 -9.71 22.51
C LEU A 79 11.62 -9.28 22.24
N GLY A 80 11.92 -7.98 22.37
CA GLY A 80 13.29 -7.45 22.42
C GLY A 80 13.75 -6.70 21.18
N TRP A 81 12.97 -6.69 20.09
CA TRP A 81 13.23 -5.88 18.89
C TRP A 81 11.97 -5.12 18.48
N LYS A 82 12.08 -3.80 18.39
CA LYS A 82 10.98 -2.99 17.86
C LYS A 82 11.15 -2.88 16.35
N ASP A 83 10.20 -3.45 15.62
CA ASP A 83 10.17 -3.40 14.16
C ASP A 83 9.94 -1.93 13.69
N PRO A 84 10.88 -1.31 12.93
CA PRO A 84 10.74 0.07 12.48
C PRO A 84 9.57 0.27 11.49
N PHE A 85 9.04 -0.82 10.91
CA PHE A 85 7.89 -0.82 10.01
C PHE A 85 6.60 -1.25 10.71
N GLY A 86 6.69 -1.65 11.99
CA GLY A 86 5.54 -2.11 12.79
C GLY A 86 4.51 -1.01 13.00
N ILE A 87 3.26 -1.27 12.61
CA ILE A 87 2.14 -0.35 12.82
C ILE A 87 0.95 -1.04 13.48
N ALA A 88 0.32 -0.40 14.45
CA ALA A 88 -0.83 -0.95 15.18
C ALA A 88 -2.00 -1.30 14.26
N ALA A 89 -2.15 -0.59 13.13
CA ALA A 89 -3.16 -0.87 12.12
C ALA A 89 -2.99 -2.27 11.51
N ALA A 90 -1.74 -2.76 11.34
CA ALA A 90 -1.44 -4.08 10.83
C ALA A 90 -1.96 -5.19 11.77
N SER A 91 -1.63 -5.11 13.06
CA SER A 91 -2.11 -6.06 14.07
C SER A 91 -3.63 -6.03 14.23
N THR A 92 -4.23 -4.82 14.17
CA THR A 92 -5.69 -4.66 14.25
C THR A 92 -6.37 -5.32 13.05
N ARG A 93 -5.85 -5.07 11.82
CA ARG A 93 -6.38 -5.67 10.61
C ARG A 93 -6.26 -7.19 10.61
N GLN A 94 -5.11 -7.73 11.01
CA GLN A 94 -4.90 -9.17 11.07
C GLN A 94 -5.89 -9.84 12.01
N ARG A 95 -6.06 -9.31 13.23
CA ARG A 95 -7.02 -9.85 14.21
C ARG A 95 -8.44 -9.79 13.69
N TRP A 96 -8.80 -8.70 13.02
CA TRP A 96 -10.13 -8.54 12.43
C TRP A 96 -10.39 -9.58 11.33
N LEU A 97 -9.45 -9.78 10.38
CA LEU A 97 -9.57 -10.78 9.33
C LEU A 97 -9.59 -12.21 9.89
N ALA A 98 -8.70 -12.52 10.82
CA ALA A 98 -8.67 -13.82 11.47
C ALA A 98 -9.99 -14.14 12.19
N GLY A 99 -10.56 -13.14 12.88
CA GLY A 99 -11.87 -13.29 13.52
C GLY A 99 -13.00 -13.55 12.53
N LYS A 100 -12.99 -12.90 11.35
CA LYS A 100 -13.98 -13.15 10.28
C LYS A 100 -13.84 -14.52 9.65
N ALA A 101 -12.61 -15.00 9.50
CA ALA A 101 -12.30 -16.29 8.87
C ALA A 101 -12.31 -17.49 9.84
N GLY A 102 -12.47 -17.27 11.15
CA GLY A 102 -12.27 -18.30 12.17
C GLY A 102 -10.84 -18.83 12.20
N ALA A 103 -9.86 -18.00 11.79
CA ALA A 103 -8.46 -18.35 11.68
C ALA A 103 -7.66 -17.89 12.93
N GLN A 104 -6.46 -18.43 13.10
CA GLN A 104 -5.52 -18.00 14.13
C GLN A 104 -4.74 -16.77 13.68
N VAL A 105 -4.30 -15.97 14.65
CA VAL A 105 -3.36 -14.85 14.44
C VAL A 105 -1.95 -15.38 14.60
N TYR A 106 -1.14 -15.34 13.52
CA TYR A 106 0.26 -15.77 13.51
C TYR A 106 1.05 -15.07 12.40
N THR A 107 2.37 -15.15 12.47
CA THR A 107 3.29 -14.70 11.41
C THR A 107 4.28 -15.84 11.05
N PRO A 108 4.71 -15.90 9.76
CA PRO A 108 4.16 -15.15 8.65
C PRO A 108 2.76 -15.65 8.26
N GLY A 109 1.79 -14.75 8.16
CA GLY A 109 0.44 -15.06 7.68
C GLY A 109 0.21 -14.45 6.31
N VAL A 110 -0.23 -15.22 5.31
CA VAL A 110 -0.54 -14.71 3.97
C VAL A 110 -2.03 -14.86 3.70
N PHE A 111 -2.63 -13.78 3.23
CA PHE A 111 -4.03 -13.72 2.83
C PHE A 111 -4.16 -13.32 1.36
N LEU A 112 -5.05 -13.96 0.67
CA LEU A 112 -5.47 -13.62 -0.69
C LEU A 112 -6.93 -13.20 -0.66
N ASP A 113 -7.19 -11.96 -1.05
CA ASP A 113 -8.53 -11.37 -1.04
C ASP A 113 -9.26 -11.48 0.30
N GLY A 114 -8.52 -11.30 1.41
CA GLY A 114 -9.04 -11.39 2.77
C GLY A 114 -9.23 -12.80 3.31
N ARG A 115 -8.81 -13.83 2.58
CA ARG A 115 -8.86 -15.24 3.01
C ARG A 115 -7.46 -15.80 3.21
N GLU A 116 -7.24 -16.56 4.28
CA GLU A 116 -5.94 -17.20 4.55
C GLU A 116 -5.49 -18.08 3.37
N TRP A 117 -4.24 -17.87 2.92
CA TRP A 117 -3.65 -18.60 1.80
C TRP A 117 -2.35 -19.30 2.22
N ARG A 118 -2.45 -20.52 2.72
CA ARG A 118 -1.30 -21.29 3.26
C ARG A 118 -0.34 -21.80 2.19
N ARG A 119 -0.79 -21.91 0.93
CA ARG A 119 0.04 -22.41 -0.18
C ARG A 119 0.78 -21.31 -0.94
N TRP A 120 0.95 -20.14 -0.34
CA TRP A 120 1.58 -18.99 -0.97
C TRP A 120 2.98 -19.30 -1.55
N SER A 121 3.79 -20.16 -0.91
CA SER A 121 5.16 -20.51 -1.32
C SER A 121 5.22 -21.44 -2.53
N THR A 122 4.14 -22.12 -2.89
CA THR A 122 4.10 -23.10 -3.99
C THR A 122 3.58 -22.53 -5.32
N GLY A 123 3.21 -21.26 -5.36
CA GLY A 123 3.33 -20.41 -6.52
C GLY A 123 2.11 -20.07 -7.34
N THR A 124 1.03 -20.82 -7.42
CA THR A 124 -0.09 -20.45 -8.31
C THR A 124 -1.20 -19.77 -7.52
N LEU A 125 -1.58 -18.56 -7.96
CA LEU A 125 -2.79 -17.92 -7.44
C LEU A 125 -3.99 -18.83 -7.69
N PRO A 126 -4.84 -19.10 -6.68
CA PRO A 126 -6.04 -19.88 -6.87
C PRO A 126 -6.99 -19.18 -7.85
N GLU A 127 -7.77 -19.98 -8.59
CA GLU A 127 -8.88 -19.45 -9.38
C GLU A 127 -9.83 -18.67 -8.49
N ARG A 128 -10.27 -17.52 -8.97
CA ARG A 128 -11.19 -16.65 -8.25
C ARG A 128 -12.61 -16.92 -8.69
N THR A 129 -13.50 -17.09 -7.73
CA THR A 129 -14.95 -17.06 -7.99
C THR A 129 -15.34 -15.65 -8.42
N GLN A 130 -15.90 -15.52 -9.61
CA GLN A 130 -16.40 -14.24 -10.11
C GLN A 130 -17.69 -13.88 -9.36
N HIS A 131 -17.63 -12.80 -8.59
CA HIS A 131 -18.80 -12.10 -8.06
C HIS A 131 -18.99 -10.79 -8.84
N ALA A 132 -20.06 -10.06 -8.57
CA ALA A 132 -20.21 -8.71 -9.10
C ALA A 132 -19.02 -7.86 -8.64
N ILE A 133 -18.15 -7.48 -9.59
CA ILE A 133 -16.87 -6.80 -9.32
C ILE A 133 -17.06 -5.32 -9.59
N PRO A 134 -16.85 -4.42 -8.59
CA PRO A 134 -16.85 -2.99 -8.87
C PRO A 134 -15.60 -2.61 -9.69
N ALA A 135 -15.72 -1.61 -10.55
CA ALA A 135 -14.55 -0.93 -11.09
C ALA A 135 -13.96 -0.03 -10.00
N LEU A 136 -12.64 0.04 -9.95
CA LEU A 136 -11.89 0.90 -9.03
C LEU A 136 -10.83 1.66 -9.80
N ALA A 137 -10.92 2.99 -9.80
CA ALA A 137 -9.86 3.86 -10.29
C ALA A 137 -9.21 4.59 -9.13
N LEU A 138 -7.89 4.71 -9.18
CA LEU A 138 -7.06 5.47 -8.27
C LEU A 138 -6.24 6.47 -9.07
N GLN A 139 -6.36 7.74 -8.75
CA GLN A 139 -5.50 8.81 -9.24
C GLN A 139 -4.77 9.43 -8.06
N VAL A 140 -3.50 9.70 -8.21
CA VAL A 140 -2.70 10.40 -7.21
C VAL A 140 -1.97 11.57 -7.82
N GLU A 141 -1.89 12.65 -7.06
CA GLU A 141 -1.10 13.84 -7.39
C GLU A 141 -0.19 14.16 -6.21
N ARG A 142 1.04 14.59 -6.51
CA ARG A 142 1.98 15.09 -5.50
C ARG A 142 1.95 16.60 -5.55
N HIS A 143 1.58 17.21 -4.46
CA HIS A 143 1.58 18.66 -4.29
C HIS A 143 1.86 19.01 -2.83
N ASP A 144 2.65 20.05 -2.58
CA ASP A 144 2.97 20.58 -1.25
C ASP A 144 3.44 19.52 -0.22
N GLY A 145 4.23 18.54 -0.68
CA GLY A 145 4.76 17.47 0.19
C GLY A 145 3.71 16.44 0.63
N LYS A 146 2.53 16.45 0.01
CA LYS A 146 1.44 15.49 0.25
C LYS A 146 1.13 14.68 -0.99
N LEU A 147 0.44 13.56 -0.76
CA LEU A 147 -0.27 12.79 -1.78
C LEU A 147 -1.75 13.14 -1.70
N HIS A 148 -2.28 13.66 -2.79
CA HIS A 148 -3.71 13.85 -2.99
C HIS A 148 -4.23 12.67 -3.79
N ALA A 149 -4.98 11.79 -3.13
CA ALA A 149 -5.57 10.60 -3.74
C ALA A 149 -7.04 10.86 -4.08
N ARG A 150 -7.42 10.54 -5.31
CA ARG A 150 -8.80 10.49 -5.78
C ARG A 150 -9.12 9.06 -6.17
N THR A 151 -10.14 8.48 -5.57
CA THR A 151 -10.67 7.18 -5.97
C THR A 151 -12.06 7.32 -6.55
N GLU A 152 -12.34 6.49 -7.56
CA GLU A 152 -13.66 6.35 -8.16
C GLU A 152 -14.05 4.88 -8.12
N VAL A 153 -15.18 4.59 -7.47
CA VAL A 153 -15.72 3.24 -7.31
C VAL A 153 -17.07 3.19 -8.01
N SER A 154 -17.25 2.22 -8.93
CA SER A 154 -18.53 2.03 -9.61
C SER A 154 -19.63 1.53 -8.64
N ALA A 155 -20.81 1.23 -9.19
CA ALA A 155 -21.93 0.72 -8.40
C ALA A 155 -21.56 -0.42 -7.45
N LEU A 156 -22.03 -0.34 -6.22
CA LEU A 156 -21.88 -1.35 -5.17
C LEU A 156 -23.24 -1.93 -4.78
N THR A 157 -23.31 -3.25 -4.69
CA THR A 157 -24.53 -3.98 -4.30
C THR A 157 -24.61 -4.24 -2.80
N GLU A 158 -23.51 -4.01 -2.06
CA GLU A 158 -23.42 -4.14 -0.61
C GLU A 158 -22.57 -3.02 0.02
N LYS A 159 -22.79 -2.75 1.31
CA LYS A 159 -21.93 -1.84 2.07
C LYS A 159 -20.50 -2.36 2.08
N SER A 160 -19.58 -1.50 1.75
CA SER A 160 -18.16 -1.84 1.61
C SER A 160 -17.28 -0.79 2.25
N THR A 161 -16.01 -1.10 2.44
CA THR A 161 -14.99 -0.17 2.90
C THR A 161 -13.94 -0.01 1.81
N LEU A 162 -13.66 1.24 1.42
CA LEU A 162 -12.49 1.59 0.64
C LEU A 162 -11.31 1.76 1.60
N VAL A 163 -10.20 1.12 1.29
CA VAL A 163 -8.95 1.23 2.05
C VAL A 163 -7.85 1.74 1.15
N LEU A 164 -7.16 2.79 1.59
CA LEU A 164 -5.96 3.34 0.97
C LEU A 164 -4.77 3.06 1.86
N VAL A 165 -3.69 2.54 1.28
CA VAL A 165 -2.46 2.21 2.02
C VAL A 165 -1.27 2.75 1.26
N THR A 166 -0.51 3.68 1.87
CA THR A 166 0.84 4.01 1.36
C THR A 166 1.84 2.96 1.82
N GLN A 167 2.84 2.70 1.00
CA GLN A 167 3.79 1.61 1.22
C GLN A 167 5.22 2.06 0.94
N LEU A 168 6.15 1.55 1.74
CA LEU A 168 7.58 1.73 1.55
C LEU A 168 8.14 0.55 0.75
N LEU A 169 9.06 0.85 -0.17
CA LEU A 169 9.67 -0.14 -1.06
C LEU A 169 11.19 -0.14 -0.89
N GLY A 170 11.80 -1.34 -0.98
CA GLY A 170 13.25 -1.52 -0.99
C GLY A 170 13.93 -0.99 0.25
N ARG A 171 13.38 -1.26 1.46
CA ARG A 171 13.93 -0.82 2.73
C ARG A 171 14.83 -1.88 3.33
N ASP A 172 16.06 -1.50 3.60
CA ASP A 172 17.00 -2.34 4.32
C ASP A 172 16.97 -1.97 5.81
N SER A 173 17.00 -2.98 6.69
CA SER A 173 17.02 -2.82 8.15
C SER A 173 18.04 -3.77 8.75
N GLN A 174 18.94 -3.23 9.58
CA GLN A 174 19.89 -4.02 10.37
C GLN A 174 19.26 -4.37 11.71
N VAL A 175 18.85 -5.60 11.86
CA VAL A 175 18.26 -6.10 13.11
C VAL A 175 19.36 -6.35 14.12
N THR A 176 19.31 -5.70 15.28
CA THR A 176 20.37 -5.79 16.29
C THR A 176 19.98 -6.59 17.53
N ARG A 177 18.69 -7.00 17.67
CA ARG A 177 18.16 -7.76 18.81
C ARG A 177 17.04 -8.69 18.34
N GLY A 178 16.53 -9.52 19.25
CA GLY A 178 15.44 -10.47 18.98
C GLY A 178 15.91 -11.68 18.17
N GLU A 179 14.96 -12.43 17.64
CA GLU A 179 15.23 -13.73 16.96
C GLU A 179 16.04 -13.58 15.67
N ASN A 180 15.95 -12.44 14.97
CA ASN A 180 16.69 -12.14 13.75
C ASN A 180 17.95 -11.28 14.00
N SER A 181 18.46 -11.23 15.24
CA SER A 181 19.63 -10.44 15.59
C SER A 181 20.83 -10.74 14.69
N GLY A 182 21.52 -9.70 14.21
CA GLY A 182 22.65 -9.77 13.29
C GLY A 182 22.27 -9.81 11.81
N SER A 183 20.99 -9.96 11.46
CA SER A 183 20.52 -10.03 10.08
C SER A 183 20.34 -8.64 9.46
N LEU A 184 20.70 -8.53 8.18
CA LEU A 184 20.26 -7.42 7.32
C LEU A 184 19.02 -7.91 6.57
N LEU A 185 17.88 -7.34 6.87
CA LEU A 185 16.60 -7.67 6.23
C LEU A 185 16.24 -6.60 5.20
N ARG A 186 15.59 -7.04 4.11
CA ARG A 186 15.07 -6.16 3.07
C ARG A 186 13.58 -6.33 2.94
N HIS A 187 12.87 -5.21 2.93
CA HIS A 187 11.42 -5.16 2.90
C HIS A 187 10.89 -4.40 1.69
N ASP A 188 9.87 -4.95 1.08
CA ASP A 188 9.08 -4.31 0.02
C ASP A 188 7.60 -4.31 0.41
N PHE A 189 6.87 -3.31 -0.09
CA PHE A 189 5.42 -3.16 0.12
C PHE A 189 5.00 -2.98 1.59
N SER A 190 5.93 -2.56 2.48
CA SER A 190 5.63 -2.33 3.89
C SER A 190 4.62 -1.21 4.07
N ALA A 191 3.46 -1.51 4.67
CA ALA A 191 2.41 -0.52 4.93
C ALA A 191 2.94 0.59 5.85
N ASP A 192 2.68 1.85 5.46
CA ASP A 192 3.13 3.05 6.19
C ASP A 192 1.94 3.82 6.79
N GLN A 193 0.97 4.21 5.95
CA GLN A 193 -0.24 4.89 6.38
C GLN A 193 -1.47 4.18 5.85
N VAL A 194 -2.54 4.19 6.62
CA VAL A 194 -3.81 3.53 6.27
C VAL A 194 -4.96 4.49 6.47
N LEU A 195 -5.77 4.67 5.44
CA LEU A 195 -7.04 5.39 5.52
C LEU A 195 -8.18 4.46 5.12
N GLN A 196 -9.30 4.58 5.79
CA GLN A 196 -10.51 3.81 5.52
C GLN A 196 -11.71 4.74 5.38
N THR A 197 -12.56 4.45 4.38
CA THR A 197 -13.78 5.19 4.11
C THR A 197 -14.91 4.21 3.85
N GLU A 198 -16.01 4.36 4.60
CA GLU A 198 -17.21 3.58 4.39
C GLU A 198 -17.90 3.99 3.08
N LEU A 199 -18.25 3.00 2.26
CA LEU A 199 -18.98 3.18 1.02
C LEU A 199 -20.37 2.57 1.14
N GLY A 200 -21.38 3.36 0.78
CA GLY A 200 -22.78 2.92 0.76
C GLY A 200 -23.11 2.10 -0.51
N VAL A 201 -24.23 1.39 -0.45
CA VAL A 201 -24.86 0.82 -1.66
C VAL A 201 -25.25 1.95 -2.60
N ASN A 202 -24.93 1.82 -3.88
CA ASN A 202 -25.25 2.82 -4.89
C ASN A 202 -25.32 2.21 -6.29
N THR A 203 -25.98 2.91 -7.21
CA THR A 203 -26.09 2.53 -8.62
C THR A 203 -25.18 3.31 -9.55
N GLY A 204 -24.48 4.31 -9.04
CA GLY A 204 -23.57 5.18 -9.79
C GLY A 204 -22.12 5.04 -9.34
N THR A 205 -21.30 6.05 -9.65
CA THR A 205 -19.91 6.13 -9.21
C THR A 205 -19.81 6.95 -7.92
N GLN A 206 -19.13 6.40 -6.92
CA GLN A 206 -18.73 7.11 -5.71
C GLN A 206 -17.32 7.62 -5.86
N THR A 207 -17.09 8.90 -5.54
CA THR A 207 -15.76 9.51 -5.54
C THR A 207 -15.35 9.79 -4.10
N THR A 208 -14.14 9.39 -3.74
CA THR A 208 -13.50 9.71 -2.45
C THR A 208 -12.22 10.48 -2.70
N LEU A 209 -12.00 11.54 -1.92
CA LEU A 209 -10.76 12.31 -1.89
C LEU A 209 -10.07 12.09 -0.55
N ALA A 210 -8.77 11.90 -0.57
CA ALA A 210 -7.97 11.69 0.62
C ALA A 210 -6.59 12.33 0.49
N ASP A 211 -6.14 12.97 1.56
CA ASP A 211 -4.80 13.51 1.68
C ASP A 211 -3.98 12.60 2.60
N MET A 212 -2.80 12.20 2.13
CA MET A 212 -1.85 11.38 2.87
C MET A 212 -0.49 12.06 2.90
N ALA A 213 0.33 11.79 3.91
CA ALA A 213 1.70 12.25 3.88
C ALA A 213 2.46 11.54 2.74
N LEU A 214 3.34 12.26 2.07
CA LEU A 214 4.19 11.68 1.03
C LEU A 214 5.23 10.75 1.71
N PRO A 215 5.24 9.43 1.40
CA PRO A 215 6.26 8.53 1.94
C PRO A 215 7.66 8.93 1.47
N LYS A 216 8.65 8.79 2.35
CA LYS A 216 10.04 9.10 1.98
C LYS A 216 10.65 7.96 1.15
N GLY A 217 11.29 8.31 0.02
CA GLY A 217 11.98 7.39 -0.88
C GLY A 217 11.02 6.57 -1.74
N SER A 218 11.50 5.43 -2.27
CA SER A 218 10.72 4.55 -3.13
C SER A 218 9.47 4.05 -2.44
N SER A 219 8.32 4.18 -3.10
CA SER A 219 7.02 3.96 -2.45
C SER A 219 5.92 3.63 -3.46
N ALA A 220 4.83 3.06 -2.94
CA ALA A 220 3.61 2.77 -3.69
C ALA A 220 2.38 3.22 -2.89
N ILE A 221 1.23 3.24 -3.54
CA ILE A 221 -0.07 3.35 -2.90
C ILE A 221 -1.00 2.29 -3.46
N THR A 222 -1.67 1.58 -2.57
CA THR A 222 -2.68 0.57 -2.91
C THR A 222 -4.05 1.07 -2.46
N ALA A 223 -5.03 0.94 -3.35
CA ALA A 223 -6.44 1.09 -3.03
C ALA A 223 -7.13 -0.26 -3.17
N PHE A 224 -8.01 -0.61 -2.24
CA PHE A 224 -8.84 -1.79 -2.37
C PHE A 224 -10.21 -1.59 -1.71
N ILE A 225 -11.18 -2.36 -2.19
CA ILE A 225 -12.55 -2.37 -1.67
C ILE A 225 -12.77 -3.72 -1.02
N GLN A 226 -13.27 -3.72 0.20
CA GLN A 226 -13.65 -4.94 0.92
C GLN A 226 -15.07 -4.84 1.46
N ASN A 227 -15.75 -5.97 1.55
CA ASN A 227 -17.06 -6.05 2.19
C ASN A 227 -16.95 -6.23 3.72
N ALA A 228 -18.09 -6.29 4.40
CA ALA A 228 -18.15 -6.43 5.87
C ALA A 228 -17.57 -7.76 6.39
N GLN A 229 -17.40 -8.78 5.53
CA GLN A 229 -16.78 -10.06 5.83
C GLN A 229 -15.27 -10.06 5.61
N GLY A 230 -14.68 -8.94 5.13
CA GLY A 230 -13.26 -8.82 4.84
C GLY A 230 -12.85 -9.38 3.48
N VAL A 231 -13.81 -9.80 2.66
CA VAL A 231 -13.52 -10.24 1.29
C VAL A 231 -13.19 -9.02 0.44
N VAL A 232 -12.02 -9.04 -0.21
CA VAL A 232 -11.60 -8.00 -1.14
C VAL A 232 -12.33 -8.20 -2.47
N LEU A 233 -13.07 -7.18 -2.87
CA LEU A 233 -13.86 -7.18 -4.10
C LEU A 233 -13.03 -6.72 -5.30
N GLN A 234 -12.14 -5.74 -5.09
CA GLN A 234 -11.28 -5.18 -6.11
C GLN A 234 -10.06 -4.50 -5.48
N SER A 235 -8.93 -4.49 -6.19
CA SER A 235 -7.76 -3.72 -5.80
C SER A 235 -7.10 -3.02 -6.99
N THR A 236 -6.29 -1.99 -6.70
CA THR A 236 -5.40 -1.34 -7.67
C THR A 236 -4.19 -0.76 -6.94
N GLN A 237 -3.04 -0.65 -7.63
CA GLN A 237 -1.79 -0.17 -7.04
C GLN A 237 -1.03 0.74 -8.00
N ILE A 238 -0.42 1.79 -7.47
CA ILE A 238 0.43 2.74 -8.18
C ILE A 238 1.81 2.75 -7.53
N PHE A 239 2.85 2.60 -8.34
CA PHE A 239 4.24 2.85 -7.95
C PHE A 239 4.54 4.33 -8.13
N LEU A 240 4.76 5.04 -7.02
CA LEU A 240 4.88 6.49 -7.04
C LEU A 240 6.15 6.98 -7.76
N ASP A 241 7.20 6.15 -7.82
CA ASP A 241 8.44 6.47 -8.55
C ASP A 241 8.25 6.52 -10.07
N ARG A 242 7.16 5.97 -10.58
CA ARG A 242 6.82 5.95 -12.01
C ARG A 242 5.87 7.05 -12.42
N CYS A 243 5.47 7.91 -11.48
CA CYS A 243 4.62 9.04 -11.77
C CYS A 243 5.40 10.10 -12.56
N SER A 244 4.96 10.37 -13.79
CA SER A 244 5.57 11.40 -14.62
C SER A 244 5.28 12.79 -14.07
N PRO A 245 6.25 13.73 -14.10
CA PRO A 245 5.96 15.15 -13.92
C PRO A 245 4.98 15.60 -15.01
N LYS A 246 4.05 16.46 -14.66
CA LYS A 246 3.20 17.18 -15.61
C LYS A 246 3.95 18.36 -16.20
#